data_19772e582450f858d3dac665a3a9ea15
#
_entry.id   19772e582450f858d3dac665a3a9ea15
#
_cell.length_a   1.000
_cell.length_b   1.000
_cell.length_c   1.000
_cell.angle_alpha   90.00
_cell.angle_beta   90.00
_cell.angle_gamma   90.00
#
_symmetry.space_group_name_H-M   'P 1'
#
loop_
_entity.id
_entity.type
_entity.pdbx_description
1 polymer ?
#
loop_
_entity_poly.entity_id
_entity_poly.type
_entity_poly.pdbx_seq_one_letter_code
_entity_poly.pdbx_strand_id
1 'polypeptide(L)'
;TTLRASIDRWNQSVKSGWDQDFNRPMPAQAQTIDTPPFYYGEERFSIHYTSGGIAISPKAQVLDRDDHPIPGLYAAGETTGGVHGRTRLGGCALTDCFVFGRIAGKEAALRSHKSLRPR
;
A
#
# COMPACT_ATOMS: atom_id res chain seq x y z
N THR A 1 -21.52 -0.07 30.63
CA THR A 1 -21.73 0.05 29.17
C THR A 1 -20.56 -0.56 28.42
N THR A 2 -20.79 -1.06 27.21
CA THR A 2 -19.76 -1.69 26.36
C THR A 2 -18.59 -0.75 26.09
N LEU A 3 -18.86 0.53 25.81
CA LEU A 3 -17.82 1.53 25.58
C LEU A 3 -16.91 1.70 26.80
N ARG A 4 -17.46 1.80 28.00
CA ARG A 4 -16.67 1.94 29.23
C ARG A 4 -15.72 0.74 29.39
N ALA A 5 -16.24 -0.48 29.25
CA ALA A 5 -15.41 -1.68 29.33
C ALA A 5 -14.29 -1.72 28.28
N SER A 6 -14.56 -1.24 27.06
CA SER A 6 -13.53 -1.15 26.02
C SER A 6 -12.42 -0.15 26.37
N ILE A 7 -12.79 1.02 26.90
CA ILE A 7 -11.81 2.01 27.36
C ILE A 7 -10.98 1.48 28.53
N ASP A 8 -11.62 0.81 29.48
CA ASP A 8 -10.92 0.24 30.63
C ASP A 8 -9.91 -0.84 30.19
N ARG A 9 -10.27 -1.71 29.23
CA ARG A 9 -9.35 -2.70 28.66
C ARG A 9 -8.19 -2.03 27.90
N TRP A 10 -8.48 -1.03 27.07
CA TRP A 10 -7.43 -0.26 26.39
C TRP A 10 -6.44 0.34 27.38
N ASN A 11 -6.94 1.01 28.40
CA ASN A 11 -6.12 1.65 29.43
C ASN A 11 -5.27 0.62 30.20
N GLN A 12 -5.81 -0.57 30.44
CA GLN A 12 -5.07 -1.67 31.05
C GLN A 12 -3.96 -2.18 30.13
N SER A 13 -4.26 -2.35 28.84
CA SER A 13 -3.25 -2.78 27.84
C SER A 13 -2.12 -1.79 27.71
N VAL A 14 -2.43 -0.48 27.68
CA VAL A 14 -1.41 0.58 27.67
C VAL A 14 -0.51 0.50 28.91
N LYS A 15 -1.08 0.38 30.10
CA LYS A 15 -0.33 0.30 31.38
C LYS A 15 0.52 -0.96 31.49
N SER A 16 0.06 -2.09 30.96
CA SER A 16 0.80 -3.36 30.98
C SER A 16 1.82 -3.48 29.84
N GLY A 17 1.75 -2.62 28.82
CA GLY A 17 2.55 -2.71 27.61
C GLY A 17 2.13 -3.85 26.66
N TRP A 18 1.01 -4.51 26.92
CA TRP A 18 0.55 -5.68 26.17
C TRP A 18 -0.96 -5.66 25.93
N ASP A 19 -1.35 -5.83 24.66
CA ASP A 19 -2.73 -5.96 24.23
C ASP A 19 -3.13 -7.44 24.25
N GLN A 20 -3.95 -7.82 25.22
CA GLN A 20 -4.40 -9.21 25.38
C GLN A 20 -5.45 -9.62 24.34
N ASP A 21 -6.27 -8.68 23.86
CA ASP A 21 -7.32 -8.96 22.87
C ASP A 21 -6.71 -9.36 21.51
N PHE A 22 -5.56 -8.77 21.15
CA PHE A 22 -4.87 -9.02 19.88
C PHE A 22 -3.51 -9.70 20.04
N ASN A 23 -3.14 -10.10 21.26
CA ASN A 23 -1.90 -10.80 21.59
C ASN A 23 -0.65 -10.13 20.99
N ARG A 24 -0.48 -8.83 21.23
CA ARG A 24 0.59 -8.02 20.67
C ARG A 24 1.14 -6.98 21.66
N PRO A 25 2.39 -6.53 21.52
CA PRO A 25 2.89 -5.40 22.31
C PRO A 25 2.16 -4.12 21.97
N MET A 26 1.93 -3.27 22.97
CA MET A 26 1.40 -1.93 22.77
C MET A 26 2.47 -1.03 22.14
N PRO A 27 2.08 -0.12 21.21
CA PRO A 27 3.00 0.89 20.69
C PRO A 27 3.59 1.74 21.81
N ALA A 28 4.88 2.10 21.72
CA ALA A 28 5.57 2.89 22.74
C ALA A 28 4.92 4.27 22.98
N GLN A 29 4.24 4.82 21.97
CA GLN A 29 3.52 6.10 22.03
C GLN A 29 2.05 5.96 22.45
N ALA A 30 1.56 4.75 22.74
CA ALA A 30 0.18 4.55 23.15
C ALA A 30 -0.10 5.27 24.47
N GLN A 31 -1.23 5.98 24.53
CA GLN A 31 -1.66 6.75 25.71
C GLN A 31 -2.99 6.22 26.22
N THR A 32 -3.20 6.36 27.52
CA THR A 32 -4.49 6.07 28.15
C THR A 32 -5.55 7.10 27.75
N ILE A 33 -6.81 6.66 27.75
CA ILE A 33 -7.98 7.53 27.49
C ILE A 33 -8.63 7.77 28.85
N ASP A 34 -8.11 8.74 29.62
CA ASP A 34 -8.55 9.04 30.99
C ASP A 34 -8.65 10.53 31.31
N THR A 35 -8.17 11.40 30.42
CA THR A 35 -8.17 12.85 30.64
C THR A 35 -8.98 13.57 29.55
N PRO A 36 -10.05 14.32 29.92
CA PRO A 36 -10.81 15.11 28.95
C PRO A 36 -9.99 16.31 28.41
N PRO A 37 -10.39 16.88 27.24
CA PRO A 37 -11.57 16.55 26.47
C PRO A 37 -11.43 15.27 25.65
N PHE A 38 -12.53 14.51 25.51
CA PHE A 38 -12.57 13.31 24.67
C PHE A 38 -13.19 13.63 23.33
N TYR A 39 -12.60 13.04 22.27
CA TYR A 39 -13.09 13.17 20.91
C TYR A 39 -13.50 11.78 20.40
N TYR A 40 -14.55 11.73 19.60
CA TYR A 40 -14.97 10.49 18.92
C TYR A 40 -15.28 10.77 17.45
N GLY A 41 -15.11 9.77 16.63
CA GLY A 41 -15.47 9.81 15.21
C GLY A 41 -16.07 8.48 14.79
N GLU A 42 -16.99 8.52 13.83
CA GLU A 42 -17.49 7.31 13.16
C GLU A 42 -16.46 6.87 12.13
N GLU A 43 -16.01 5.61 12.21
CA GLU A 43 -15.12 5.01 11.24
C GLU A 43 -15.85 3.91 10.49
N ARG A 44 -15.53 3.79 9.20
CA ARG A 44 -16.07 2.75 8.32
C ARG A 44 -14.91 2.05 7.60
N PHE A 45 -15.04 0.74 7.47
CA PHE A 45 -14.12 0.00 6.63
C PHE A 45 -14.37 0.35 5.16
N SER A 46 -13.29 0.66 4.45
CA SER A 46 -13.31 0.84 3.00
C SER A 46 -12.03 0.28 2.40
N ILE A 47 -12.14 -0.19 1.15
CA ILE A 47 -10.96 -0.56 0.38
C ILE A 47 -10.30 0.73 -0.08
N HIS A 48 -9.06 0.94 0.38
CA HIS A 48 -8.31 2.15 0.06
C HIS A 48 -7.26 1.90 -1.04
N TYR A 49 -6.69 0.70 -1.06
CA TYR A 49 -5.62 0.36 -1.99
C TYR A 49 -5.54 -1.17 -2.20
N THR A 50 -5.23 -1.58 -3.42
CA THR A 50 -4.99 -2.99 -3.77
C THR A 50 -3.50 -3.22 -3.93
N SER A 51 -2.91 -4.12 -3.11
CA SER A 51 -1.47 -4.43 -3.16
C SER A 51 -1.11 -5.44 -4.25
N GLY A 52 -2.08 -6.18 -4.77
CA GLY A 52 -1.91 -7.10 -5.90
C GLY A 52 -2.22 -6.44 -7.23
N GLY A 53 -1.80 -7.07 -8.33
CA GLY A 53 -2.06 -6.54 -9.67
C GLY A 53 -1.20 -7.19 -10.74
N ILE A 54 -1.09 -6.52 -11.86
CA ILE A 54 -0.30 -6.95 -13.02
C ILE A 54 1.19 -6.97 -12.66
N ALA A 55 1.86 -8.10 -12.88
CA ALA A 55 3.31 -8.19 -12.69
C ALA A 55 4.05 -7.37 -13.74
N ILE A 56 5.04 -6.59 -13.31
CA ILE A 56 5.84 -5.74 -14.20
C ILE A 56 7.34 -5.92 -13.95
N SER A 57 8.13 -5.71 -15.00
CA SER A 57 9.59 -5.60 -14.90
C SER A 57 10.00 -4.21 -14.36
N PRO A 58 11.28 -4.00 -13.98
CA PRO A 58 11.79 -2.66 -13.63
C PRO A 58 11.67 -1.63 -14.77
N LYS A 59 11.39 -2.06 -15.99
CA LYS A 59 11.09 -1.22 -17.17
C LYS A 59 9.59 -1.02 -17.40
N ALA A 60 8.76 -1.34 -16.40
CA ALA A 60 7.30 -1.27 -16.46
C ALA A 60 6.67 -2.12 -17.59
N GLN A 61 7.39 -3.11 -18.12
CA GLN A 61 6.85 -4.06 -19.08
C GLN A 61 5.98 -5.08 -18.33
N VAL A 62 4.81 -5.36 -18.83
CA VAL A 62 3.95 -6.41 -18.27
C VAL A 62 4.61 -7.76 -18.50
N LEU A 63 4.60 -8.59 -17.45
CA LEU A 63 5.13 -9.95 -17.48
C LEU A 63 3.99 -10.97 -17.68
N ASP A 64 4.28 -12.02 -18.42
CA ASP A 64 3.42 -13.19 -18.54
C ASP A 64 3.57 -14.12 -17.31
N ARG A 65 2.98 -15.33 -17.37
CA ARG A 65 3.02 -16.31 -16.28
C ARG A 65 4.39 -16.95 -16.05
N ASP A 66 5.28 -16.83 -17.04
CA ASP A 66 6.63 -17.37 -17.01
C ASP A 66 7.68 -16.26 -16.79
N ASP A 67 7.23 -15.10 -16.27
CA ASP A 67 8.03 -13.90 -16.00
C ASP A 67 8.72 -13.30 -17.25
N HIS A 68 8.20 -13.56 -18.44
CA HIS A 68 8.71 -12.96 -19.66
C HIS A 68 7.94 -11.69 -20.03
N PRO A 69 8.64 -10.62 -20.48
CA PRO A 69 7.99 -9.39 -20.89
C PRO A 69 7.08 -9.59 -22.12
N ILE A 70 5.81 -9.20 -22.00
CA ILE A 70 4.88 -9.18 -23.13
C ILE A 70 5.25 -7.99 -24.04
N PRO A 71 5.63 -8.23 -25.30
CA PRO A 71 6.14 -7.19 -26.17
C PRO A 71 5.11 -6.08 -26.45
N GLY A 72 5.43 -4.82 -26.10
CA GLY A 72 4.59 -3.66 -26.37
C GLY A 72 3.53 -3.38 -25.31
N LEU A 73 3.45 -4.19 -24.25
CA LEU A 73 2.52 -3.98 -23.16
C LEU A 73 3.25 -3.43 -21.93
N TYR A 74 2.74 -2.32 -21.38
CA TYR A 74 3.29 -1.64 -20.21
C TYR A 74 2.18 -1.37 -19.21
N ALA A 75 2.51 -1.36 -17.93
CA ALA A 75 1.59 -0.99 -16.86
C ALA A 75 2.31 -0.23 -15.75
N ALA A 76 1.58 0.64 -15.05
CA ALA A 76 2.12 1.44 -13.96
C ALA A 76 1.03 1.83 -12.95
N GLY A 77 1.44 2.13 -11.71
CA GLY A 77 0.56 2.57 -10.63
C GLY A 77 -0.21 1.43 -9.97
N GLU A 78 -1.32 1.73 -9.31
CA GLU A 78 -2.07 0.78 -8.48
C GLU A 78 -2.54 -0.48 -9.23
N THR A 79 -2.70 -0.43 -10.54
CA THR A 79 -3.02 -1.61 -11.36
C THR A 79 -1.91 -2.67 -11.36
N THR A 80 -0.69 -2.29 -10.93
CA THR A 80 0.46 -3.20 -10.88
C THR A 80 0.63 -3.82 -9.51
N GLY A 81 1.18 -5.04 -9.44
CA GLY A 81 1.47 -5.75 -8.21
C GLY A 81 2.97 -5.90 -7.96
N GLY A 82 3.34 -6.16 -6.70
CA GLY A 82 4.71 -6.48 -6.30
C GLY A 82 5.62 -5.29 -5.99
N VAL A 83 5.33 -4.09 -6.48
CA VAL A 83 6.17 -2.89 -6.24
C VAL A 83 6.33 -2.57 -4.75
N HIS A 84 5.28 -2.70 -3.99
CA HIS A 84 5.25 -2.39 -2.55
C HIS A 84 5.41 -3.61 -1.63
N GLY A 85 5.65 -4.80 -2.20
CA GLY A 85 5.71 -6.03 -1.43
C GLY A 85 4.37 -6.34 -0.72
N ARG A 86 4.43 -6.71 0.56
CA ARG A 86 3.26 -7.12 1.36
C ARG A 86 2.43 -5.95 1.89
N THR A 87 3.04 -4.77 2.06
CA THR A 87 2.41 -3.62 2.68
C THR A 87 3.00 -2.33 2.12
N ARG A 88 2.12 -1.43 1.67
CA ARG A 88 2.50 -0.13 1.16
C ARG A 88 2.53 0.92 2.28
N LEU A 89 3.61 1.69 2.37
CA LEU A 89 3.68 2.87 3.23
C LEU A 89 2.74 3.98 2.73
N GLY A 90 2.14 4.71 3.66
CA GLY A 90 1.30 5.86 3.34
C GLY A 90 2.05 6.88 2.46
N GLY A 91 1.38 7.42 1.44
CA GLY A 91 1.95 8.36 0.49
C GLY A 91 2.69 7.75 -0.69
N CYS A 92 3.21 6.52 -0.60
CA CYS A 92 4.02 5.91 -1.66
C CYS A 92 3.24 5.55 -2.95
N ALA A 93 1.90 5.50 -2.91
CA ALA A 93 1.09 5.22 -4.10
C ALA A 93 1.29 6.24 -5.22
N LEU A 94 1.31 7.54 -4.88
CA LEU A 94 1.54 8.59 -5.87
C LEU A 94 2.97 8.54 -6.44
N THR A 95 3.97 8.26 -5.60
CA THR A 95 5.35 8.09 -6.04
C THR A 95 5.47 6.95 -7.05
N ASP A 96 4.83 5.80 -6.77
CA ASP A 96 4.76 4.66 -7.69
C ASP A 96 4.15 5.06 -9.03
N CYS A 97 2.97 5.70 -9.01
CA CYS A 97 2.30 6.17 -10.23
C CYS A 97 3.20 7.08 -11.08
N PHE A 98 3.88 8.05 -10.47
CA PHE A 98 4.75 8.98 -11.19
C PHE A 98 6.02 8.31 -11.72
N VAL A 99 6.68 7.51 -10.91
CA VAL A 99 7.95 6.86 -11.29
C VAL A 99 7.71 5.84 -12.40
N PHE A 100 6.85 4.87 -12.16
CA PHE A 100 6.60 3.82 -13.16
C PHE A 100 5.79 4.32 -14.36
N GLY A 101 4.90 5.30 -14.20
CA GLY A 101 4.24 5.95 -15.33
C GLY A 101 5.24 6.62 -16.27
N ARG A 102 6.25 7.33 -15.73
CA ARG A 102 7.33 7.93 -16.52
C ARG A 102 8.19 6.86 -17.21
N ILE A 103 8.52 5.78 -16.52
CA ILE A 103 9.30 4.67 -17.09
C ILE A 103 8.53 4.01 -18.23
N ALA A 104 7.25 3.66 -18.00
CA ALA A 104 6.39 3.05 -19.00
C ALA A 104 6.27 3.91 -20.27
N GLY A 105 6.01 5.20 -20.11
CA GLY A 105 5.91 6.14 -21.23
C GLY A 105 7.22 6.26 -22.02
N LYS A 106 8.36 6.33 -21.34
CA LYS A 106 9.67 6.38 -21.98
C LYS A 106 9.97 5.08 -22.79
N GLU A 107 9.77 3.92 -22.17
CA GLU A 107 10.04 2.64 -22.82
C GLU A 107 9.10 2.39 -24.01
N ALA A 108 7.84 2.76 -23.89
CA ALA A 108 6.88 2.67 -25.00
C ALA A 108 7.29 3.57 -26.19
N ALA A 109 7.70 4.82 -25.94
CA ALA A 109 8.17 5.73 -26.98
C ALA A 109 9.44 5.21 -27.68
N LEU A 110 10.42 4.71 -26.93
CA LEU A 110 11.64 4.15 -27.48
C LEU A 110 11.38 2.91 -28.37
N ARG A 111 10.39 2.10 -28.01
CA ARG A 111 9.97 0.95 -28.81
C ARG A 111 9.32 1.38 -30.13
N SER A 112 8.42 2.37 -30.08
CA SER A 112 7.77 2.92 -31.28
C SER A 112 8.81 3.45 -32.26
N HIS A 113 9.80 4.21 -31.81
CA HIS A 113 10.88 4.71 -32.68
C HIS A 113 11.71 3.59 -33.34
N LYS A 114 11.96 2.47 -32.64
CA LYS A 114 12.65 1.32 -33.21
C LYS A 114 11.84 0.59 -34.28
N SER A 115 10.52 0.54 -34.10
CA SER A 115 9.60 -0.11 -35.05
C SER A 115 9.40 0.70 -36.35
N LEU A 116 9.60 2.02 -36.28
CA LEU A 116 9.43 2.94 -37.42
C LEU A 116 10.71 3.14 -38.27
N ARG A 117 11.85 2.57 -37.87
CA ARG A 117 13.07 2.61 -38.72
C ARG A 117 12.95 1.54 -39.83
N PRO A 118 12.92 1.94 -41.10
CA PRO A 118 12.98 0.97 -42.19
C PRO A 118 14.28 0.16 -42.10
N ARG A 119 14.22 -1.13 -42.43
CA ARG A 119 15.38 -2.01 -42.58
C ARG A 119 16.19 -1.63 -43.81
#